data_13ad67067a2eaae8cdc3db0528da454c
#
_entry.id   13ad67067a2eaae8cdc3db0528da454c
#
_cell.length_a   1.000
_cell.length_b   1.000
_cell.length_c   1.000
_cell.angle_alpha   90.00
_cell.angle_beta   90.00
_cell.angle_gamma   90.00
#
_symmetry.space_group_name_H-M   'P 1'
#
loop_
_entity.id
_entity.type
_entity.pdbx_description
1 polymer ?
#
loop_
_entity_poly.entity_id
_entity_poly.type
_entity_poly.pdbx_seq_one_letter_code
_entity_poly.pdbx_strand_id
1 'polypeptide(L)'
;TLNFKEFFSCINTGINNMVPACVILTLAWTISGVCRDLLKTGSFVADFVQQSGIPVHIIPACIFLIACLLSFATGTAWGTFGILIPIVIAICEVAAPELIIVSLSATLAGSVFGDHASPISDTTILASAGAECNHLAHVGTQAPYAVTVAVCCFIGYLIAGLTRSVLGH
;
A
#
# COMPACT_ATOMS: atom_id res chain seq x y z
N THR A 1 -27.72 -20.19 19.25
CA THR A 1 -27.12 -19.59 20.47
C THR A 1 -25.79 -20.27 20.73
N LEU A 2 -24.67 -19.55 20.64
CA LEU A 2 -23.34 -20.07 20.94
C LEU A 2 -23.24 -20.49 22.40
N ASN A 3 -22.70 -21.68 22.62
CA ASN A 3 -22.37 -22.15 23.94
C ASN A 3 -21.12 -21.42 24.45
N PHE A 4 -20.99 -21.26 25.79
CA PHE A 4 -19.86 -20.54 26.40
C PHE A 4 -18.49 -21.10 25.96
N LYS A 5 -18.37 -22.41 25.81
CA LYS A 5 -17.18 -23.09 25.31
C LYS A 5 -16.86 -22.74 23.84
N GLU A 6 -17.89 -22.68 23.01
CA GLU A 6 -17.77 -22.29 21.60
C GLU A 6 -17.35 -20.84 21.45
N PHE A 7 -17.87 -19.95 22.29
CA PHE A 7 -17.49 -18.54 22.32
C PHE A 7 -15.99 -18.36 22.59
N PHE A 8 -15.45 -19.01 23.62
CA PHE A 8 -14.01 -18.95 23.90
C PHE A 8 -13.16 -19.61 22.83
N SER A 9 -13.66 -20.68 22.21
CA SER A 9 -12.99 -21.29 21.05
C SER A 9 -12.89 -20.33 19.86
N CYS A 10 -13.95 -19.58 19.56
CA CYS A 10 -13.94 -18.57 18.51
C CYS A 10 -12.95 -17.42 18.79
N ILE A 11 -12.89 -16.97 20.03
CA ILE A 11 -11.91 -15.95 20.44
C ILE A 11 -10.48 -16.46 20.22
N ASN A 12 -10.19 -17.68 20.70
CA ASN A 12 -8.85 -18.24 20.53
C ASN A 12 -8.47 -18.42 19.07
N THR A 13 -9.40 -18.88 18.24
CA THR A 13 -9.20 -18.98 16.78
C THR A 13 -8.96 -17.62 16.15
N GLY A 14 -9.73 -16.60 16.54
CA GLY A 14 -9.55 -15.22 16.06
C GLY A 14 -8.17 -14.66 16.42
N ILE A 15 -7.71 -14.87 17.66
CA ILE A 15 -6.38 -14.47 18.11
C ILE A 15 -5.30 -15.16 17.26
N ASN A 16 -5.40 -16.48 17.10
CA ASN A 16 -4.42 -17.25 16.32
C ASN A 16 -4.36 -16.80 14.85
N ASN A 17 -5.49 -16.43 14.26
CA ASN A 17 -5.55 -15.92 12.88
C ASN A 17 -4.89 -14.53 12.74
N MET A 18 -4.83 -13.73 13.82
CA MET A 18 -4.20 -12.40 13.81
C MET A 18 -2.69 -12.45 14.07
N VAL A 19 -2.16 -13.53 14.66
CA VAL A 19 -0.73 -13.65 14.97
C VAL A 19 0.17 -13.45 13.74
N PRO A 20 -0.09 -14.08 12.57
CA PRO A 20 0.73 -13.86 11.38
C PRO A 20 0.76 -12.39 10.94
N ALA A 21 -0.38 -11.71 10.97
CA ALA A 21 -0.47 -10.29 10.61
C ALA A 21 0.37 -9.42 11.57
N CYS A 22 0.28 -9.68 12.88
CA CYS A 22 1.08 -8.97 13.88
C CYS A 22 2.59 -9.19 13.69
N VAL A 23 3.00 -10.43 13.37
CA VAL A 23 4.41 -10.75 13.09
C VAL A 23 4.90 -10.01 11.85
N ILE A 24 4.14 -10.03 10.75
CA ILE A 24 4.48 -9.32 9.52
C ILE A 24 4.63 -7.82 9.77
N LEU A 25 3.68 -7.20 10.47
CA LEU A 25 3.74 -5.77 10.80
C LEU A 25 4.96 -5.42 11.65
N THR A 26 5.27 -6.24 12.67
CA THR A 26 6.42 -6.02 13.54
C THR A 26 7.73 -6.10 12.76
N LEU A 27 7.87 -7.09 11.88
CA LEU A 27 9.04 -7.24 11.01
C LEU A 27 9.13 -6.09 9.99
N ALA A 28 8.01 -5.69 9.39
CA ALA A 28 7.95 -4.56 8.46
C ALA A 28 8.40 -3.25 9.14
N TRP A 29 7.93 -2.96 10.35
CA TRP A 29 8.35 -1.79 11.12
C TRP A 29 9.84 -1.83 11.49
N THR A 30 10.35 -3.01 11.84
CA THR A 30 11.77 -3.19 12.13
C THR A 30 12.63 -2.91 10.90
N ILE A 31 12.28 -3.49 9.74
CA ILE A 31 12.97 -3.24 8.46
C ILE A 31 12.88 -1.76 8.09
N SER A 32 11.70 -1.16 8.24
CA SER A 32 11.47 0.25 7.97
C SER A 32 12.36 1.15 8.83
N GLY A 33 12.49 0.84 10.13
CA GLY A 33 13.43 1.53 11.03
C GLY A 33 14.88 1.41 10.57
N VAL A 34 15.32 0.22 10.20
CA VAL A 34 16.67 -0.01 9.65
C VAL A 34 16.90 0.80 8.37
N CYS A 35 15.95 0.78 7.44
CA CYS A 35 16.04 1.54 6.19
C CYS A 35 16.12 3.05 6.43
N ARG A 36 15.35 3.57 7.39
CA ARG A 36 15.33 5.00 7.70
C ARG A 36 16.57 5.45 8.46
N ASP A 37 16.90 4.76 9.55
CA ASP A 37 17.85 5.25 10.53
C ASP A 37 19.29 4.81 10.24
N LEU A 38 19.48 3.57 9.75
CA LEU A 38 20.80 3.01 9.43
C LEU A 38 21.19 3.21 7.97
N LEU A 39 20.33 2.86 7.04
CA LEU A 39 20.62 2.94 5.60
C LEU A 39 20.35 4.34 5.02
N LYS A 40 19.62 5.20 5.75
CA LYS A 40 19.23 6.54 5.26
C LYS A 40 18.63 6.50 3.85
N THR A 41 17.82 5.49 3.59
CA THR A 41 17.27 5.19 2.26
C THR A 41 16.48 6.38 1.70
N GLY A 42 15.78 7.14 2.56
CA GLY A 42 15.04 8.33 2.13
C GLY A 42 15.93 9.41 1.53
N SER A 43 17.05 9.76 2.19
CA SER A 43 17.99 10.75 1.67
C SER A 43 18.68 10.26 0.39
N PHE A 44 19.08 8.98 0.34
CA PHE A 44 19.66 8.40 -0.88
C PHE A 44 18.70 8.47 -2.08
N VAL A 45 17.43 8.10 -1.88
CA VAL A 45 16.42 8.17 -2.94
C VAL A 45 16.10 9.62 -3.31
N ALA A 46 16.05 10.54 -2.33
CA ALA A 46 15.83 11.95 -2.61
C ALA A 46 16.97 12.57 -3.45
N ASP A 47 18.24 12.24 -3.10
CA ASP A 47 19.40 12.66 -3.89
C ASP A 47 19.36 12.07 -5.31
N PHE A 48 18.97 10.80 -5.45
CA PHE A 48 18.80 10.16 -6.74
C PHE A 48 17.70 10.81 -7.58
N VAL A 49 16.55 11.15 -6.99
CA VAL A 49 15.46 11.84 -7.67
C VAL A 49 15.90 13.24 -8.15
N GLN A 50 16.62 13.98 -7.30
CA GLN A 50 17.14 15.31 -7.68
C GLN A 50 18.17 15.22 -8.83
N GLN A 51 19.05 14.22 -8.80
CA GLN A 51 20.06 14.03 -9.86
C GLN A 51 19.48 13.48 -11.16
N SER A 52 18.42 12.69 -11.10
CA SER A 52 17.78 12.10 -12.28
C SER A 52 16.91 13.06 -13.06
N GLY A 53 16.70 14.30 -12.58
CA GLY A 53 15.87 15.30 -13.27
C GLY A 53 14.40 14.91 -13.37
N ILE A 54 13.93 13.95 -12.56
CA ILE A 54 12.51 13.55 -12.51
C ILE A 54 11.70 14.73 -11.99
N PRO A 55 10.69 15.17 -12.75
CA PRO A 55 9.84 16.27 -12.30
C PRO A 55 9.13 15.92 -10.99
N VAL A 56 9.27 16.76 -9.97
CA VAL A 56 8.74 16.52 -8.62
C VAL A 56 7.25 16.24 -8.61
N HIS A 57 6.50 16.88 -9.51
CA HIS A 57 5.05 16.69 -9.63
C HIS A 57 4.61 15.28 -10.06
N ILE A 58 5.52 14.45 -10.60
CA ILE A 58 5.22 13.07 -10.99
C ILE A 58 5.39 12.09 -9.81
N ILE A 59 6.06 12.51 -8.73
CA ILE A 59 6.38 11.66 -7.57
C ILE A 59 5.14 10.92 -7.03
N PRO A 60 3.97 11.55 -6.78
CA PRO A 60 2.81 10.84 -6.26
C PRO A 60 2.32 9.73 -7.19
N ALA A 61 2.33 9.96 -8.50
CA ALA A 61 1.91 8.95 -9.48
C ALA A 61 2.89 7.77 -9.55
N CYS A 62 4.21 8.03 -9.46
CA CYS A 62 5.22 6.97 -9.39
C CYS A 62 5.07 6.13 -8.11
N ILE A 63 4.86 6.79 -6.97
CA ILE A 63 4.62 6.12 -5.68
C ILE A 63 3.36 5.25 -5.77
N PHE A 64 2.29 5.75 -6.37
CA PHE A 64 1.07 4.96 -6.60
C PHE A 64 1.36 3.67 -7.35
N LEU A 65 2.10 3.72 -8.48
CA LEU A 65 2.44 2.53 -9.26
C LEU A 65 3.32 1.55 -8.48
N ILE A 66 4.31 2.05 -7.75
CA ILE A 66 5.18 1.22 -6.91
C ILE A 66 4.34 0.52 -5.83
N ALA A 67 3.43 1.24 -5.18
CA ALA A 67 2.54 0.68 -4.17
C ALA A 67 1.60 -0.38 -4.76
N CYS A 68 1.04 -0.14 -5.96
CA CYS A 68 0.24 -1.12 -6.69
C CYS A 68 1.00 -2.44 -6.93
N LEU A 69 2.20 -2.34 -7.48
CA LEU A 69 3.03 -3.50 -7.82
C LEU A 69 3.48 -4.26 -6.58
N LEU A 70 3.94 -3.55 -5.56
CA LEU A 70 4.43 -4.16 -4.32
C LEU A 70 3.29 -4.87 -3.58
N SER A 71 2.12 -4.23 -3.45
CA SER A 71 0.97 -4.82 -2.78
C SER A 71 0.38 -5.98 -3.56
N PHE A 72 0.34 -5.90 -4.90
CA PHE A 72 -0.06 -7.02 -5.75
C PHE A 72 0.86 -8.23 -5.57
N ALA A 73 2.17 -8.00 -5.54
CA ALA A 73 3.18 -9.06 -5.38
C ALA A 73 3.19 -9.68 -3.99
N THR A 74 2.91 -8.90 -2.95
CA THR A 74 2.90 -9.37 -1.56
C THR A 74 1.54 -9.90 -1.10
N GLY A 75 0.46 -9.52 -1.80
CA GLY A 75 -0.92 -9.86 -1.44
C GLY A 75 -1.40 -9.19 -0.15
N THR A 76 -0.80 -8.05 0.24
CA THR A 76 -1.20 -7.35 1.47
C THR A 76 -1.00 -5.83 1.37
N ALA A 77 -2.07 -5.07 1.65
CA ALA A 77 -1.99 -3.63 1.79
C ALA A 77 -1.22 -3.22 3.05
N TRP A 78 -1.43 -3.91 4.17
CA TRP A 78 -0.83 -3.58 5.46
C TRP A 78 0.68 -3.69 5.46
N GLY A 79 1.22 -4.77 4.89
CA GLY A 79 2.67 -4.94 4.73
C GLY A 79 3.28 -3.85 3.85
N THR A 80 2.58 -3.49 2.78
CA THR A 80 3.00 -2.42 1.87
C THR A 80 2.99 -1.05 2.56
N PHE A 81 1.97 -0.74 3.38
CA PHE A 81 1.93 0.48 4.19
C PHE A 81 3.14 0.57 5.13
N GLY A 82 3.43 -0.51 5.84
CA GLY A 82 4.54 -0.57 6.80
C GLY A 82 5.89 -0.27 6.17
N ILE A 83 6.09 -0.66 4.92
CA ILE A 83 7.35 -0.45 4.19
C ILE A 83 7.39 0.93 3.51
N LEU A 84 6.33 1.29 2.78
CA LEU A 84 6.37 2.47 1.90
C LEU A 84 6.13 3.79 2.64
N ILE A 85 5.27 3.84 3.64
CA ILE A 85 4.94 5.11 4.32
C ILE A 85 6.19 5.82 4.87
N PRO A 86 7.07 5.16 5.65
CA PRO A 86 8.28 5.83 6.14
C PRO A 86 9.24 6.28 5.04
N ILE A 87 9.34 5.50 3.95
CA ILE A 87 10.19 5.84 2.81
C ILE A 87 9.63 7.07 2.08
N VAL A 88 8.32 7.09 1.84
CA VAL A 88 7.63 8.19 1.16
C VAL A 88 7.71 9.48 1.97
N ILE A 89 7.55 9.42 3.29
CA ILE A 89 7.72 10.59 4.16
C ILE A 89 9.13 11.14 4.01
N ALA A 90 10.16 10.29 4.13
CA ALA A 90 11.55 10.73 4.05
C ALA A 90 11.91 11.32 2.67
N ILE A 91 11.36 10.79 1.58
CA ILE A 91 11.53 11.35 0.22
C ILE A 91 10.85 12.72 0.12
N CYS A 92 9.60 12.81 0.55
CA CYS A 92 8.82 14.04 0.40
C CYS A 92 9.35 15.16 1.31
N GLU A 93 9.80 14.87 2.52
CA GLU A 93 10.40 15.89 3.42
C GLU A 93 11.59 16.60 2.78
N VAL A 94 12.37 15.90 1.97
CA VAL A 94 13.57 16.47 1.32
C VAL A 94 13.26 17.04 -0.07
N ALA A 95 12.48 16.32 -0.89
CA ALA A 95 12.31 16.65 -2.30
C ALA A 95 11.06 17.51 -2.60
N ALA A 96 9.97 17.33 -1.84
CA ALA A 96 8.66 17.93 -2.12
C ALA A 96 7.74 17.96 -0.88
N PRO A 97 8.02 18.80 0.12
CA PRO A 97 7.20 18.83 1.34
C PRO A 97 5.72 19.12 1.08
N GLU A 98 5.42 19.90 0.06
CA GLU A 98 4.04 20.24 -0.35
C GLU A 98 3.25 19.03 -0.90
N LEU A 99 3.94 18.00 -1.37
CA LEU A 99 3.34 16.79 -1.95
C LEU A 99 3.20 15.64 -0.96
N ILE A 100 3.61 15.79 0.31
CA ILE A 100 3.63 14.70 1.30
C ILE A 100 2.25 14.05 1.48
N ILE A 101 1.19 14.85 1.60
CA ILE A 101 -0.19 14.36 1.78
C ILE A 101 -0.66 13.60 0.54
N VAL A 102 -0.39 14.15 -0.65
CA VAL A 102 -0.79 13.53 -1.92
C VAL A 102 -0.02 12.22 -2.13
N SER A 103 1.27 12.18 -1.80
CA SER A 103 2.12 10.99 -1.90
C SER A 103 1.72 9.90 -0.91
N LEU A 104 1.36 10.27 0.33
CA LEU A 104 0.82 9.32 1.30
C LEU A 104 -0.53 8.75 0.84
N SER A 105 -1.42 9.60 0.31
CA SER A 105 -2.69 9.15 -0.29
C SER A 105 -2.46 8.19 -1.45
N ALA A 106 -1.47 8.48 -2.32
CA ALA A 106 -1.10 7.61 -3.42
C ALA A 106 -0.57 6.24 -2.94
N THR A 107 0.23 6.24 -1.88
CA THR A 107 0.71 5.01 -1.24
C THR A 107 -0.44 4.15 -0.74
N LEU A 108 -1.38 4.75 -0.02
CA LEU A 108 -2.53 4.03 0.52
C LEU A 108 -3.43 3.48 -0.60
N ALA A 109 -3.79 4.31 -1.57
CA ALA A 109 -4.65 3.91 -2.68
C ALA A 109 -4.01 2.81 -3.55
N GLY A 110 -2.72 2.94 -3.87
CA GLY A 110 -1.99 1.93 -4.64
C GLY A 110 -1.89 0.60 -3.91
N SER A 111 -1.63 0.65 -2.60
CA SER A 111 -1.56 -0.57 -1.78
C SER A 111 -2.91 -1.28 -1.68
N VAL A 112 -4.00 -0.54 -1.53
CA VAL A 112 -5.36 -1.11 -1.53
C VAL A 112 -5.70 -1.73 -2.89
N PHE A 113 -5.38 -1.05 -3.99
CA PHE A 113 -5.56 -1.62 -5.32
C PHE A 113 -4.82 -2.94 -5.50
N GLY A 114 -3.52 -2.97 -5.16
CA GLY A 114 -2.69 -4.17 -5.31
C GLY A 114 -3.22 -5.35 -4.50
N ASP A 115 -3.64 -5.10 -3.27
CA ASP A 115 -4.27 -6.10 -2.40
C ASP A 115 -5.55 -6.66 -3.05
N HIS A 116 -6.47 -5.81 -3.48
CA HIS A 116 -7.72 -6.24 -4.10
C HIS A 116 -7.55 -6.94 -5.46
N ALA A 117 -6.53 -6.60 -6.22
CA ALA A 117 -6.24 -7.22 -7.51
C ALA A 117 -5.44 -8.52 -7.39
N SER A 118 -4.81 -8.77 -6.25
CA SER A 118 -3.92 -9.91 -6.05
C SER A 118 -4.68 -11.21 -5.79
N PRO A 119 -4.35 -12.29 -6.52
CA PRO A 119 -4.93 -13.62 -6.27
C PRO A 119 -4.39 -14.29 -5.01
N ILE A 120 -3.32 -13.78 -4.42
CA ILE A 120 -2.72 -14.30 -3.19
C ILE A 120 -3.11 -13.48 -1.95
N SER A 121 -3.98 -12.48 -2.12
CA SER A 121 -4.44 -11.64 -1.02
C SER A 121 -5.38 -12.39 -0.09
N ASP A 122 -5.15 -12.24 1.20
CA ASP A 122 -6.02 -12.77 2.24
C ASP A 122 -7.44 -12.15 2.19
N THR A 123 -7.56 -10.88 1.79
CA THR A 123 -8.85 -10.19 1.64
C THR A 123 -9.68 -10.81 0.50
N THR A 124 -9.08 -11.08 -0.65
CA THR A 124 -9.79 -11.73 -1.78
C THR A 124 -10.10 -13.20 -1.50
N ILE A 125 -9.19 -13.91 -0.80
CA ILE A 125 -9.43 -15.30 -0.37
C ILE A 125 -10.61 -15.36 0.60
N LEU A 126 -10.65 -14.52 1.63
CA LEU A 126 -11.73 -14.49 2.62
C LEU A 126 -13.05 -14.05 1.99
N ALA A 127 -13.05 -13.07 1.08
CA ALA A 127 -14.24 -12.62 0.38
C ALA A 127 -14.85 -13.73 -0.48
N SER A 128 -14.03 -14.43 -1.25
CA SER A 128 -14.48 -15.55 -2.10
C SER A 128 -14.98 -16.74 -1.28
N ALA A 129 -14.31 -17.03 -0.17
CA ALA A 129 -14.75 -18.10 0.77
C ALA A 129 -16.08 -17.74 1.45
N GLY A 130 -16.24 -16.48 1.90
CA GLY A 130 -17.49 -16.02 2.50
C GLY A 130 -18.66 -15.95 1.52
N ALA A 131 -18.39 -15.70 0.24
CA ALA A 131 -19.38 -15.72 -0.84
C ALA A 131 -19.62 -17.14 -1.43
N GLU A 132 -18.91 -18.16 -0.95
CA GLU A 132 -18.97 -19.54 -1.46
C GLU A 132 -18.73 -19.63 -2.98
N CYS A 133 -17.86 -18.77 -3.53
CA CYS A 133 -17.55 -18.74 -4.95
C CYS A 133 -16.11 -19.18 -5.24
N ASN A 134 -15.84 -19.53 -6.51
CA ASN A 134 -14.48 -19.88 -6.93
C ASN A 134 -13.57 -18.66 -6.82
N HIS A 135 -12.47 -18.79 -6.07
CA HIS A 135 -11.52 -17.72 -5.80
C HIS A 135 -10.94 -17.07 -7.07
N LEU A 136 -10.45 -17.85 -8.01
CA LEU A 136 -9.87 -17.32 -9.26
C LEU A 136 -10.93 -16.65 -10.13
N ALA A 137 -12.16 -17.18 -10.17
CA ALA A 137 -13.26 -16.53 -10.87
C ALA A 137 -13.63 -15.19 -10.21
N HIS A 138 -13.62 -15.11 -8.87
CA HIS A 138 -13.85 -13.87 -8.13
C HIS A 138 -12.79 -12.82 -8.50
N VAL A 139 -11.50 -13.15 -8.41
CA VAL A 139 -10.40 -12.23 -8.76
C VAL A 139 -10.51 -11.82 -10.24
N GLY A 140 -10.78 -12.77 -11.16
CA GLY A 140 -10.90 -12.48 -12.58
C GLY A 140 -12.05 -11.53 -12.93
N THR A 141 -13.17 -11.62 -12.23
CA THR A 141 -14.31 -10.71 -12.42
C THR A 141 -14.11 -9.34 -11.76
N GLN A 142 -13.36 -9.28 -10.67
CA GLN A 142 -13.04 -8.04 -9.95
C GLN A 142 -11.94 -7.22 -10.65
N ALA A 143 -10.96 -7.89 -11.27
CA ALA A 143 -9.78 -7.25 -11.84
C ALA A 143 -10.08 -6.12 -12.85
N PRO A 144 -11.02 -6.23 -13.81
CA PRO A 144 -11.33 -5.14 -14.75
C PRO A 144 -11.81 -3.87 -14.05
N TYR A 145 -12.62 -4.01 -13.00
CA TYR A 145 -13.12 -2.87 -12.22
C TYR A 145 -11.98 -2.22 -11.42
N ALA A 146 -11.18 -3.04 -10.76
CA ALA A 146 -10.02 -2.57 -10.00
C ALA A 146 -9.04 -1.81 -10.91
N VAL A 147 -8.70 -2.36 -12.08
CA VAL A 147 -7.82 -1.71 -13.05
C VAL A 147 -8.40 -0.39 -13.55
N THR A 148 -9.71 -0.33 -13.85
CA THR A 148 -10.36 0.91 -14.28
C THR A 148 -10.21 1.99 -13.21
N VAL A 149 -10.47 1.66 -11.94
CA VAL A 149 -10.28 2.60 -10.81
C VAL A 149 -8.82 3.00 -10.66
N ALA A 150 -7.88 2.06 -10.81
CA ALA A 150 -6.45 2.35 -10.71
C ALA A 150 -5.98 3.33 -11.79
N VAL A 151 -6.46 3.19 -13.03
CA VAL A 151 -6.17 4.14 -14.11
C VAL A 151 -6.72 5.53 -13.79
N CYS A 152 -7.95 5.62 -13.30
CA CYS A 152 -8.54 6.90 -12.87
C CYS A 152 -7.72 7.53 -11.71
N CYS A 153 -7.31 6.74 -10.72
CA CYS A 153 -6.48 7.18 -9.61
C CYS A 153 -5.11 7.67 -10.10
N PHE A 154 -4.46 6.94 -11.00
CA PHE A 154 -3.18 7.32 -11.56
C PHE A 154 -3.24 8.69 -12.25
N ILE A 155 -4.26 8.89 -13.10
CA ILE A 155 -4.50 10.20 -13.75
C ILE A 155 -4.78 11.27 -12.69
N GLY A 156 -5.58 10.96 -11.68
CA GLY A 156 -5.87 11.86 -10.56
C GLY A 156 -4.61 12.29 -9.81
N TYR A 157 -3.67 11.36 -9.55
CA TYR A 157 -2.40 11.69 -8.88
C TYR A 157 -1.43 12.48 -9.76
N LEU A 158 -1.45 12.27 -11.08
CA LEU A 158 -0.73 13.15 -12.01
C LEU A 158 -1.25 14.59 -11.96
N ILE A 159 -2.58 14.76 -12.01
CA ILE A 159 -3.22 16.07 -11.93
C ILE A 159 -2.97 16.72 -10.55
N ALA A 160 -3.13 15.98 -9.48
CA ALA A 160 -2.91 16.48 -8.11
C ALA A 160 -1.45 16.91 -7.87
N GLY A 161 -0.50 16.15 -8.41
CA GLY A 161 0.91 16.51 -8.36
C GLY A 161 1.20 17.79 -9.13
N LEU A 162 0.65 17.93 -10.34
CA LEU A 162 0.79 19.16 -11.14
C LEU A 162 0.15 20.39 -10.47
N THR A 163 -1.08 20.26 -9.97
CA THR A 163 -1.80 21.39 -9.34
C THR A 163 -1.14 21.85 -8.06
N ARG A 164 -0.67 20.95 -7.22
CA ARG A 164 0.03 21.30 -5.97
C ARG A 164 1.40 21.92 -6.23
N SER A 165 2.13 21.43 -7.23
CA SER A 165 3.40 22.04 -7.64
C SER A 165 3.23 23.47 -8.17
N VAL A 166 2.10 23.77 -8.80
CA VAL A 166 1.80 25.13 -9.31
C VAL A 166 1.28 26.07 -8.22
N LEU A 167 0.48 25.55 -7.27
CA LEU A 167 -0.11 26.35 -6.18
C LEU A 167 0.82 26.49 -4.96
N GLY A 168 1.90 25.73 -4.87
CA GLY A 168 2.89 25.78 -3.80
C GLY A 168 3.95 26.87 -3.97
N HIS A 169 3.85 27.61 -5.06
CA HIS A 169 4.55 28.85 -5.31
C HIS A 169 3.55 30.02 -5.16
#